data_b47abb125fa890332f6f439e1644d734
#
_entry.id   b47abb125fa890332f6f439e1644d734
#
_cell.length_a   1.000
_cell.length_b   1.000
_cell.length_c   1.000
_cell.angle_alpha   90.00
_cell.angle_beta   90.00
_cell.angle_gamma   90.00
#
_symmetry.space_group_name_H-M   'P 1'
#
loop_
_entity.id
_entity.type
_entity.pdbx_description
1 polymer ?
#
loop_
_entity_poly.entity_id
_entity_poly.type
_entity_poly.pdbx_seq_one_letter_code
_entity_poly.pdbx_strand_id
1 'polypeptide(L)'
;MQALEHMDVTKRINLADPKQVCDEVCGLLCAADAGVDRPLIEHAFSVFAQLYTGTLPGYHRCETMYHDMQHALDVTLATARLLAGHESLHHNGSRFGAERLTLGIIVALYHDAGYIRRRRDQKCWHGAQYTLVHVSRGGRFLTHFLKQEQHEAWARRAVKLIHFTGYEIPINEIRLKDPLDRQLGSLIGTADLIAQMADRVYLERCRDYLYEEFELGGLAKAKNPDGSMRVLYDSGYDLLRKTPLFYAEMVKKRLTEDFGEIYHSLEPLFGGENPYLQAIERNIEYLQKILDDDRLTESLRRQAVTTSKQA
;
A
#
# COMPACT_ATOMS: atom_id res chain seq x y z
N MET A 1 8.55 10.17 -21.58
CA MET A 1 7.74 10.35 -20.36
C MET A 1 7.19 9.05 -19.81
N GLN A 2 6.70 8.11 -20.62
CA GLN A 2 6.20 6.79 -20.15
C GLN A 2 7.22 5.96 -19.35
N ALA A 3 8.51 6.04 -19.64
CA ALA A 3 9.55 5.25 -18.96
C ALA A 3 9.73 5.55 -17.45
N LEU A 4 9.20 6.67 -16.93
CA LEU A 4 9.35 7.07 -15.52
C LEU A 4 8.10 6.76 -14.67
N GLU A 5 7.03 6.32 -15.29
CA GLU A 5 5.74 6.07 -14.57
C GLU A 5 5.78 4.81 -13.70
N HIS A 6 6.66 3.88 -14.02
CA HIS A 6 6.85 2.64 -13.29
C HIS A 6 8.08 2.66 -12.38
N MET A 7 8.77 3.81 -12.28
CA MET A 7 9.94 3.92 -11.42
C MET A 7 9.56 4.33 -10.01
N ASP A 8 10.24 3.74 -9.04
CA ASP A 8 10.12 4.12 -7.63
C ASP A 8 10.47 5.61 -7.40
N VAL A 9 10.22 6.12 -6.21
CA VAL A 9 10.45 7.51 -5.82
C VAL A 9 11.90 7.97 -6.08
N THR A 10 12.87 7.04 -6.01
CA THR A 10 14.30 7.32 -6.28
C THR A 10 14.68 7.22 -7.76
N LYS A 11 13.77 6.77 -8.61
CA LYS A 11 13.96 6.50 -10.05
C LYS A 11 15.04 5.45 -10.36
N ARG A 12 15.25 4.49 -9.44
CA ARG A 12 16.27 3.43 -9.60
C ARG A 12 15.64 2.07 -9.84
N ILE A 13 14.48 1.80 -9.25
CA ILE A 13 13.81 0.50 -9.29
C ILE A 13 12.57 0.58 -10.17
N ASN A 14 12.44 -0.35 -11.09
CA ASN A 14 11.25 -0.49 -11.92
C ASN A 14 10.19 -1.31 -11.15
N LEU A 15 9.13 -0.65 -10.71
CA LEU A 15 8.02 -1.24 -9.97
C LEU A 15 7.12 -2.15 -10.83
N ALA A 16 7.28 -2.15 -12.14
CA ALA A 16 6.60 -3.11 -13.03
C ALA A 16 7.34 -4.47 -13.11
N ASP A 17 8.52 -4.58 -12.51
CA ASP A 17 9.31 -5.81 -12.48
C ASP A 17 9.39 -6.39 -11.06
N PRO A 18 8.55 -7.37 -10.70
CA PRO A 18 8.56 -8.00 -9.37
C PRO A 18 9.92 -8.59 -8.99
N LYS A 19 10.68 -9.06 -9.99
CA LYS A 19 12.01 -9.63 -9.73
C LYS A 19 13.00 -8.54 -9.29
N GLN A 20 13.03 -7.42 -9.97
CA GLN A 20 13.91 -6.30 -9.60
C GLN A 20 13.60 -5.78 -8.21
N VAL A 21 12.31 -5.65 -7.86
CA VAL A 21 11.89 -5.25 -6.51
C VAL A 21 12.30 -6.29 -5.48
N CYS A 22 12.11 -7.59 -5.75
CA CYS A 22 12.53 -8.68 -4.87
C CYS A 22 14.04 -8.66 -4.60
N ASP A 23 14.84 -8.50 -5.65
CA ASP A 23 16.32 -8.46 -5.54
C ASP A 23 16.77 -7.28 -4.65
N GLU A 24 16.17 -6.09 -4.82
CA GLU A 24 16.45 -4.90 -3.99
C GLU A 24 16.02 -5.10 -2.54
N VAL A 25 14.80 -5.60 -2.32
CA VAL A 25 14.27 -5.91 -0.97
C VAL A 25 15.18 -6.89 -0.24
N CYS A 26 15.55 -8.00 -0.89
CA CYS A 26 16.46 -8.98 -0.32
C CYS A 26 17.85 -8.40 -0.05
N GLY A 27 18.37 -7.56 -0.95
CA GLY A 27 19.65 -6.88 -0.77
C GLY A 27 19.65 -5.99 0.47
N LEU A 28 18.64 -5.15 0.64
CA LEU A 28 18.50 -4.25 1.80
C LEU A 28 18.40 -5.03 3.11
N LEU A 29 17.56 -6.06 3.17
CA LEU A 29 17.29 -6.75 4.41
C LEU A 29 18.42 -7.72 4.80
N CYS A 30 19.04 -8.44 3.85
CA CYS A 30 20.18 -9.29 4.14
C CYS A 30 21.41 -8.48 4.57
N ALA A 31 21.57 -7.24 4.10
CA ALA A 31 22.58 -6.32 4.59
C ALA A 31 22.29 -5.84 6.02
N ALA A 32 21.01 -5.67 6.38
CA ALA A 32 20.59 -5.29 7.72
C ALA A 32 20.71 -6.45 8.73
N ASP A 33 20.33 -7.65 8.33
CA ASP A 33 20.42 -8.87 9.16
C ASP A 33 20.61 -10.12 8.27
N ALA A 34 21.76 -10.78 8.42
CA ALA A 34 22.12 -11.98 7.65
C ALA A 34 21.20 -13.21 7.92
N GLY A 35 20.43 -13.19 9.00
CA GLY A 35 19.46 -14.24 9.33
C GLY A 35 18.11 -14.12 8.60
N VAL A 36 17.90 -13.08 7.77
CA VAL A 36 16.67 -12.91 6.98
C VAL A 36 16.46 -14.13 6.08
N ASP A 37 15.23 -14.64 6.07
CA ASP A 37 14.85 -15.80 5.25
C ASP A 37 14.61 -15.36 3.80
N ARG A 38 15.72 -15.16 3.07
CA ARG A 38 15.70 -14.78 1.65
C ARG A 38 14.93 -15.78 0.78
N PRO A 39 15.11 -17.11 0.91
CA PRO A 39 14.33 -18.08 0.13
C PRO A 39 12.81 -17.91 0.31
N LEU A 40 12.34 -17.68 1.53
CA LEU A 40 10.93 -17.45 1.81
C LEU A 40 10.41 -16.15 1.17
N ILE A 41 11.20 -15.07 1.20
CA ILE A 41 10.86 -13.80 0.54
C ILE A 41 10.75 -14.01 -0.98
N GLU A 42 11.75 -14.64 -1.61
CA GLU A 42 11.75 -14.92 -3.06
C GLU A 42 10.56 -15.78 -3.47
N HIS A 43 10.24 -16.80 -2.66
CA HIS A 43 9.03 -17.62 -2.87
C HIS A 43 7.75 -16.80 -2.73
N ALA A 44 7.65 -15.93 -1.71
CA ALA A 44 6.50 -15.05 -1.54
C ALA A 44 6.30 -14.13 -2.75
N PHE A 45 7.36 -13.53 -3.30
CA PHE A 45 7.27 -12.74 -4.54
C PHE A 45 6.82 -13.57 -5.75
N SER A 46 7.25 -14.81 -5.87
CA SER A 46 6.79 -15.71 -6.93
C SER A 46 5.29 -16.00 -6.83
N VAL A 47 4.80 -16.33 -5.64
CA VAL A 47 3.36 -16.59 -5.39
C VAL A 47 2.54 -15.29 -5.57
N PHE A 48 3.08 -14.16 -5.15
CA PHE A 48 2.47 -12.84 -5.35
C PHE A 48 2.27 -12.52 -6.82
N ALA A 49 3.30 -12.70 -7.65
CA ALA A 49 3.20 -12.48 -9.09
C ALA A 49 2.14 -13.38 -9.72
N GLN A 50 2.07 -14.65 -9.32
CA GLN A 50 1.04 -15.57 -9.77
C GLN A 50 -0.36 -15.14 -9.35
N LEU A 51 -0.52 -14.64 -8.11
CA LEU A 51 -1.79 -14.17 -7.58
C LEU A 51 -2.30 -12.97 -8.39
N TYR A 52 -1.46 -11.96 -8.59
CA TYR A 52 -1.86 -10.72 -9.28
C TYR A 52 -2.07 -10.92 -10.78
N THR A 53 -1.33 -11.82 -11.42
CA THR A 53 -1.54 -12.17 -12.84
C THR A 53 -2.69 -13.18 -13.07
N GLY A 54 -3.26 -13.78 -12.01
CA GLY A 54 -4.34 -14.74 -12.08
C GLY A 54 -3.91 -16.15 -12.53
N THR A 55 -2.61 -16.44 -12.46
CA THR A 55 -2.05 -17.78 -12.73
C THR A 55 -2.03 -18.67 -11.49
N LEU A 56 -2.22 -18.09 -10.29
CA LEU A 56 -2.38 -18.86 -9.07
C LEU A 56 -3.71 -19.62 -9.09
N PRO A 57 -3.71 -20.96 -8.94
CA PRO A 57 -4.92 -21.76 -8.99
C PRO A 57 -5.99 -21.30 -8.01
N GLY A 58 -7.22 -21.17 -8.48
CA GLY A 58 -8.37 -20.78 -7.64
C GLY A 58 -8.60 -19.27 -7.50
N TYR A 59 -7.77 -18.44 -8.12
CA TYR A 59 -7.90 -16.98 -8.09
C TYR A 59 -8.11 -16.39 -9.49
N HIS A 60 -8.79 -15.25 -9.56
CA HIS A 60 -8.81 -14.39 -10.72
C HIS A 60 -7.55 -13.51 -10.71
N ARG A 61 -7.23 -12.87 -11.82
CA ARG A 61 -6.22 -11.82 -11.87
C ARG A 61 -6.67 -10.61 -11.01
N CYS A 62 -5.76 -9.76 -10.65
CA CYS A 62 -6.06 -8.45 -10.06
C CYS A 62 -6.92 -7.65 -11.06
N GLU A 63 -8.04 -7.11 -10.58
CA GLU A 63 -9.00 -6.33 -11.38
C GLU A 63 -8.98 -4.85 -10.97
N THR A 64 -8.45 -4.55 -9.79
CA THR A 64 -8.27 -3.18 -9.29
C THR A 64 -7.13 -2.49 -10.03
N MET A 65 -7.34 -1.22 -10.40
CA MET A 65 -6.40 -0.43 -11.19
C MET A 65 -5.56 0.51 -10.32
N TYR A 66 -6.07 0.89 -9.14
CA TYR A 66 -5.32 1.66 -8.15
C TYR A 66 -4.54 0.73 -7.22
N HIS A 67 -5.22 -0.24 -6.59
CA HIS A 67 -4.61 -1.27 -5.74
C HIS A 67 -4.12 -2.43 -6.60
N ASP A 68 -3.19 -2.13 -7.51
CA ASP A 68 -2.63 -3.04 -8.48
C ASP A 68 -1.29 -3.67 -8.00
N MET A 69 -0.65 -4.46 -8.86
CA MET A 69 0.64 -5.08 -8.56
C MET A 69 1.73 -4.04 -8.29
N GLN A 70 1.75 -2.93 -9.05
CA GLN A 70 2.77 -1.89 -8.91
C GLN A 70 2.65 -1.19 -7.55
N HIS A 71 1.43 -0.89 -7.11
CA HIS A 71 1.20 -0.33 -5.78
C HIS A 71 1.74 -1.25 -4.67
N ALA A 72 1.38 -2.53 -4.69
CA ALA A 72 1.85 -3.47 -3.67
C ALA A 72 3.38 -3.65 -3.67
N LEU A 73 4.02 -3.60 -4.83
CA LEU A 73 5.48 -3.64 -4.95
C LEU A 73 6.15 -2.37 -4.42
N ASP A 74 5.56 -1.19 -4.66
CA ASP A 74 6.08 0.07 -4.13
C ASP A 74 5.99 0.12 -2.60
N VAL A 75 4.84 -0.28 -2.04
CA VAL A 75 4.66 -0.42 -0.58
C VAL A 75 5.67 -1.40 0.02
N THR A 76 5.92 -2.52 -0.65
CA THR A 76 6.90 -3.52 -0.19
C THR A 76 8.32 -2.96 -0.21
N LEU A 77 8.69 -2.23 -1.25
CA LEU A 77 10.01 -1.58 -1.34
C LEU A 77 10.17 -0.48 -0.28
N ALA A 78 9.14 0.35 -0.07
CA ALA A 78 9.12 1.35 0.99
C ALA A 78 9.26 0.70 2.37
N THR A 79 8.56 -0.43 2.62
CA THR A 79 8.68 -1.21 3.84
C THR A 79 10.11 -1.72 4.05
N ALA A 80 10.74 -2.27 3.02
CA ALA A 80 12.12 -2.76 3.11
C ALA A 80 13.12 -1.64 3.47
N ARG A 81 12.96 -0.46 2.87
CA ARG A 81 13.77 0.72 3.17
C ARG A 81 13.58 1.20 4.61
N LEU A 82 12.33 1.30 5.05
CA LEU A 82 12.01 1.67 6.44
C LEU A 82 12.60 0.67 7.44
N LEU A 83 12.47 -0.63 7.17
CA LEU A 83 13.04 -1.69 7.99
C LEU A 83 14.56 -1.61 8.04
N ALA A 84 15.23 -1.50 6.90
CA ALA A 84 16.69 -1.40 6.85
C ALA A 84 17.22 -0.15 7.55
N GLY A 85 16.55 0.98 7.37
CA GLY A 85 16.88 2.22 8.05
C GLY A 85 16.65 2.13 9.57
N HIS A 86 15.54 1.55 10.01
CA HIS A 86 15.29 1.29 11.43
C HIS A 86 16.39 0.42 12.04
N GLU A 87 16.77 -0.66 11.38
CA GLU A 87 17.84 -1.54 11.85
C GLU A 87 19.20 -0.83 11.96
N SER A 88 19.47 0.16 11.11
CA SER A 88 20.69 0.96 11.14
C SER A 88 20.72 1.96 12.30
N LEU A 89 19.58 2.45 12.76
CA LEU A 89 19.45 3.41 13.85
C LEU A 89 19.44 2.75 15.23
N HIS A 90 19.10 1.46 15.31
CA HIS A 90 18.88 0.79 16.58
C HIS A 90 19.94 -0.29 16.85
N HIS A 91 20.31 -0.44 18.13
CA HIS A 91 21.25 -1.43 18.60
C HIS A 91 20.63 -2.23 19.74
N ASN A 92 20.99 -3.50 19.89
CA ASN A 92 20.57 -4.38 20.99
C ASN A 92 19.04 -4.32 21.24
N GLY A 93 18.33 -5.25 21.64
CA GLY A 93 16.92 -5.30 22.07
C GLY A 93 15.86 -4.41 21.40
N SER A 94 16.25 -3.34 20.67
CA SER A 94 15.37 -2.44 19.92
C SER A 94 15.34 -2.73 18.41
N ARG A 95 16.13 -3.68 17.92
CA ARG A 95 16.10 -4.15 16.54
C ARG A 95 14.95 -5.13 16.32
N PHE A 96 14.39 -5.12 15.13
CA PHE A 96 13.34 -6.08 14.75
C PHE A 96 13.87 -7.52 14.67
N GLY A 97 15.10 -7.71 14.14
CA GLY A 97 15.69 -9.00 13.88
C GLY A 97 15.08 -9.73 12.67
N ALA A 98 15.77 -10.74 12.19
CA ALA A 98 15.50 -11.43 10.94
C ALA A 98 14.06 -11.91 10.77
N GLU A 99 13.46 -12.47 11.83
CA GLU A 99 12.07 -12.96 11.77
C GLU A 99 11.06 -11.85 11.45
N ARG A 100 11.16 -10.70 12.14
CA ARG A 100 10.24 -9.57 11.92
C ARG A 100 10.52 -8.88 10.59
N LEU A 101 11.77 -8.81 10.15
CA LEU A 101 12.13 -8.29 8.84
C LEU A 101 11.46 -9.12 7.74
N THR A 102 11.59 -10.43 7.78
CA THR A 102 10.96 -11.36 6.83
C THR A 102 9.43 -11.24 6.87
N LEU A 103 8.85 -11.30 8.08
CA LEU A 103 7.40 -11.20 8.26
C LEU A 103 6.85 -9.86 7.76
N GLY A 104 7.54 -8.75 8.04
CA GLY A 104 7.14 -7.40 7.61
C GLY A 104 7.00 -7.29 6.10
N ILE A 105 7.97 -7.85 5.36
CA ILE A 105 7.91 -7.91 3.90
C ILE A 105 6.75 -8.74 3.39
N ILE A 106 6.54 -9.92 3.96
CA ILE A 106 5.43 -10.79 3.55
C ILE A 106 4.08 -10.11 3.80
N VAL A 107 3.92 -9.40 4.93
CA VAL A 107 2.68 -8.65 5.22
C VAL A 107 2.50 -7.49 4.23
N ALA A 108 3.55 -6.70 3.98
CA ALA A 108 3.50 -5.60 3.01
C ALA A 108 3.18 -6.09 1.60
N LEU A 109 3.79 -7.17 1.15
CA LEU A 109 3.59 -7.74 -0.18
C LEU A 109 2.13 -8.18 -0.40
N TYR A 110 1.48 -8.69 0.62
CA TYR A 110 0.11 -9.22 0.52
C TYR A 110 -0.96 -8.34 1.17
N HIS A 111 -0.64 -7.07 1.53
CA HIS A 111 -1.59 -6.24 2.26
C HIS A 111 -2.92 -6.05 1.49
N ASP A 112 -2.85 -5.95 0.17
CA ASP A 112 -3.97 -5.77 -0.73
C ASP A 112 -4.45 -7.07 -1.42
N ALA A 113 -3.90 -8.24 -1.07
CA ALA A 113 -4.33 -9.52 -1.63
C ALA A 113 -5.84 -9.79 -1.44
N GLY A 114 -6.47 -9.09 -0.50
CA GLY A 114 -7.90 -9.20 -0.25
C GLY A 114 -8.80 -8.64 -1.35
N TYR A 115 -8.30 -7.79 -2.23
CA TYR A 115 -9.02 -7.34 -3.41
C TYR A 115 -9.17 -8.46 -4.45
N ILE A 116 -8.27 -9.45 -4.47
CA ILE A 116 -8.28 -10.48 -5.50
C ILE A 116 -9.39 -11.50 -5.23
N ARG A 117 -10.24 -11.70 -6.24
CA ARG A 117 -11.38 -12.60 -6.16
C ARG A 117 -10.94 -14.07 -6.30
N ARG A 118 -11.58 -14.95 -5.51
CA ARG A 118 -11.48 -16.40 -5.76
C ARG A 118 -12.41 -16.77 -6.91
N ARG A 119 -12.03 -17.74 -7.74
CA ARG A 119 -12.87 -18.23 -8.88
C ARG A 119 -14.23 -18.76 -8.42
N ARG A 120 -14.35 -19.26 -7.19
CA ARG A 120 -15.63 -19.71 -6.58
C ARG A 120 -16.48 -18.58 -5.99
N ASP A 121 -15.97 -17.36 -6.00
CA ASP A 121 -16.64 -16.20 -5.40
C ASP A 121 -17.73 -15.69 -6.36
N GLN A 122 -19.00 -15.87 -5.96
CA GLN A 122 -20.15 -15.50 -6.77
C GLN A 122 -20.83 -14.22 -6.29
N LYS A 123 -20.39 -13.66 -5.14
CA LYS A 123 -21.05 -12.48 -4.54
C LYS A 123 -20.62 -11.17 -5.17
N CYS A 124 -19.38 -11.10 -5.60
CA CYS A 124 -18.79 -9.90 -6.18
C CYS A 124 -18.27 -10.21 -7.58
N TRP A 125 -18.53 -9.34 -8.51
CA TRP A 125 -18.08 -9.47 -9.90
C TRP A 125 -16.79 -8.68 -10.18
N HIS A 126 -16.37 -7.79 -9.25
CA HIS A 126 -15.15 -7.00 -9.33
C HIS A 126 -14.44 -6.92 -7.97
N GLY A 127 -13.10 -6.89 -7.99
CA GLY A 127 -12.27 -6.85 -6.79
C GLY A 127 -12.55 -5.64 -5.88
N ALA A 128 -12.79 -4.46 -6.46
CA ALA A 128 -13.09 -3.23 -5.72
C ALA A 128 -14.33 -3.33 -4.80
N GLN A 129 -15.24 -4.26 -5.06
CA GLN A 129 -16.40 -4.49 -4.17
C GLN A 129 -15.99 -5.05 -2.79
N TYR A 130 -14.73 -5.40 -2.62
CA TYR A 130 -14.18 -5.80 -1.32
C TYR A 130 -13.51 -4.67 -0.55
N THR A 131 -13.53 -3.43 -1.02
CA THR A 131 -12.82 -2.29 -0.40
C THR A 131 -13.05 -2.19 1.12
N LEU A 132 -14.26 -2.42 1.60
CA LEU A 132 -14.58 -2.35 3.03
C LEU A 132 -14.08 -3.54 3.88
N VAL A 133 -13.61 -4.62 3.25
CA VAL A 133 -13.22 -5.86 3.92
C VAL A 133 -11.93 -6.47 3.35
N HIS A 134 -11.22 -5.75 2.49
CA HIS A 134 -10.03 -6.27 1.79
C HIS A 134 -8.90 -6.61 2.76
N VAL A 135 -8.68 -5.83 3.82
CA VAL A 135 -7.63 -6.10 4.82
C VAL A 135 -7.89 -7.42 5.54
N SER A 136 -9.11 -7.61 6.05
CA SER A 136 -9.50 -8.89 6.66
C SER A 136 -9.42 -10.07 5.69
N ARG A 137 -9.70 -9.85 4.41
CA ARG A 137 -9.55 -10.87 3.36
C ARG A 137 -8.08 -11.18 3.07
N GLY A 138 -7.23 -10.15 3.03
CA GLY A 138 -5.76 -10.27 2.93
C GLY A 138 -5.19 -11.06 4.10
N GLY A 139 -5.66 -10.79 5.32
CA GLY A 139 -5.28 -11.55 6.51
C GLY A 139 -5.61 -13.06 6.42
N ARG A 140 -6.74 -13.42 5.77
CA ARG A 140 -7.05 -14.83 5.50
C ARG A 140 -6.12 -15.46 4.45
N PHE A 141 -5.72 -14.68 3.44
CA PHE A 141 -4.74 -15.12 2.46
C PHE A 141 -3.37 -15.36 3.13
N LEU A 142 -2.89 -14.39 3.91
CA LEU A 142 -1.65 -14.50 4.69
C LEU A 142 -1.63 -15.72 5.62
N THR A 143 -2.74 -15.97 6.32
CA THR A 143 -2.84 -17.15 7.19
C THR A 143 -2.67 -18.45 6.39
N HIS A 144 -3.27 -18.53 5.21
CA HIS A 144 -3.16 -19.70 4.35
C HIS A 144 -1.74 -19.86 3.79
N PHE A 145 -1.15 -18.78 3.27
CA PHE A 145 0.22 -18.75 2.76
C PHE A 145 1.21 -19.19 3.84
N LEU A 146 1.21 -18.53 5.01
CA LEU A 146 2.14 -18.85 6.09
C LEU A 146 2.00 -20.29 6.61
N LYS A 147 0.77 -20.84 6.59
CA LYS A 147 0.56 -22.24 6.95
C LYS A 147 1.15 -23.19 5.92
N GLN A 148 1.03 -22.89 4.63
CA GLN A 148 1.64 -23.71 3.56
C GLN A 148 3.16 -23.69 3.64
N GLU A 149 3.74 -22.55 4.02
CA GLU A 149 5.18 -22.37 4.19
C GLU A 149 5.71 -22.83 5.58
N GLN A 150 4.90 -23.53 6.37
CA GLN A 150 5.26 -24.05 7.69
C GLN A 150 5.57 -22.94 8.74
N HIS A 151 5.09 -21.71 8.53
CA HIS A 151 5.20 -20.56 9.43
C HIS A 151 3.85 -20.23 10.12
N GLU A 152 3.05 -21.22 10.46
CA GLU A 152 1.72 -21.03 11.09
C GLU A 152 1.80 -20.18 12.38
N ALA A 153 2.89 -20.25 13.12
CA ALA A 153 3.10 -19.45 14.33
C ALA A 153 3.06 -17.94 14.06
N TRP A 154 3.42 -17.50 12.86
CA TRP A 154 3.41 -16.08 12.46
C TRP A 154 2.02 -15.58 12.06
N ALA A 155 1.12 -16.47 11.69
CA ALA A 155 -0.18 -16.10 11.10
C ALA A 155 -1.00 -15.15 11.99
N ARG A 156 -1.00 -15.37 13.30
CA ARG A 156 -1.73 -14.49 14.25
C ARG A 156 -1.17 -13.07 14.29
N ARG A 157 0.15 -12.93 14.15
CA ARG A 157 0.80 -11.61 14.08
C ARG A 157 0.53 -10.97 12.73
N ALA A 158 0.74 -11.69 11.63
CA ALA A 158 0.49 -11.21 10.28
C ALA A 158 -0.92 -10.63 10.11
N VAL A 159 -1.95 -11.33 10.61
CA VAL A 159 -3.35 -10.86 10.58
C VAL A 159 -3.55 -9.55 11.36
N LYS A 160 -2.79 -9.32 12.42
CA LYS A 160 -2.88 -8.05 13.16
C LYS A 160 -2.07 -6.94 12.49
N LEU A 161 -0.88 -7.27 11.99
CA LEU A 161 0.00 -6.32 11.33
C LEU A 161 -0.63 -5.74 10.06
N ILE A 162 -1.31 -6.55 9.26
CA ILE A 162 -1.97 -6.09 8.03
C ILE A 162 -3.02 -5.01 8.30
N HIS A 163 -3.69 -5.00 9.45
CA HIS A 163 -4.68 -3.98 9.78
C HIS A 163 -4.11 -2.57 9.97
N PHE A 164 -2.79 -2.42 10.04
CA PHE A 164 -2.15 -1.10 10.04
C PHE A 164 -2.22 -0.41 8.67
N THR A 165 -2.46 -1.13 7.58
CA THR A 165 -2.62 -0.55 6.23
C THR A 165 -4.06 -0.10 5.95
N GLY A 166 -5.05 -0.54 6.72
CA GLY A 166 -6.46 -0.23 6.47
C GLY A 166 -7.14 0.63 7.53
N TYR A 167 -8.43 0.79 7.34
CA TYR A 167 -9.34 1.52 8.24
C TYR A 167 -10.46 0.61 8.80
N GLU A 168 -10.37 -0.71 8.62
CA GLU A 168 -11.36 -1.67 9.13
C GLU A 168 -11.37 -1.74 10.67
N ILE A 169 -10.20 -1.55 11.29
CA ILE A 169 -10.01 -1.56 12.74
C ILE A 169 -9.23 -0.29 13.13
N PRO A 170 -9.71 0.50 14.11
CA PRO A 170 -8.93 1.63 14.65
C PRO A 170 -7.57 1.17 15.18
N ILE A 171 -6.51 1.93 14.90
CA ILE A 171 -5.12 1.57 15.24
C ILE A 171 -4.94 1.27 16.74
N ASN A 172 -5.63 2.01 17.61
CA ASN A 172 -5.60 1.83 19.06
C ASN A 172 -6.31 0.54 19.54
N GLU A 173 -7.14 -0.06 18.69
CA GLU A 173 -7.85 -1.32 18.98
C GLU A 173 -7.05 -2.56 18.54
N ILE A 174 -6.03 -2.39 17.71
CA ILE A 174 -5.15 -3.50 17.27
C ILE A 174 -4.29 -3.94 18.46
N ARG A 175 -4.61 -5.11 19.01
CA ARG A 175 -3.95 -5.65 20.21
C ARG A 175 -2.71 -6.47 19.84
N LEU A 176 -1.54 -5.88 19.93
CA LEU A 176 -0.24 -6.54 19.88
C LEU A 176 0.41 -6.50 21.27
N LYS A 177 0.98 -7.63 21.70
CA LYS A 177 1.60 -7.75 23.04
C LYS A 177 3.02 -7.17 23.06
N ASP A 178 3.74 -7.40 21.98
CA ASP A 178 5.14 -6.99 21.84
C ASP A 178 5.19 -5.56 21.24
N PRO A 179 5.88 -4.61 21.88
CA PRO A 179 6.05 -3.26 21.37
C PRO A 179 6.73 -3.22 19.99
N LEU A 180 7.68 -4.12 19.72
CA LEU A 180 8.35 -4.22 18.41
C LEU A 180 7.37 -4.68 17.31
N ASP A 181 6.44 -5.58 17.62
CA ASP A 181 5.40 -5.95 16.65
C ASP A 181 4.47 -4.76 16.35
N ARG A 182 4.20 -3.90 17.35
CA ARG A 182 3.42 -2.67 17.12
C ARG A 182 4.19 -1.68 16.27
N GLN A 183 5.48 -1.47 16.52
CA GLN A 183 6.35 -0.64 15.67
C GLN A 183 6.41 -1.17 14.24
N LEU A 184 6.53 -2.50 14.06
CA LEU A 184 6.49 -3.13 12.75
C LEU A 184 5.18 -2.83 12.03
N GLY A 185 4.04 -2.90 12.72
CA GLY A 185 2.75 -2.52 12.16
C GLY A 185 2.72 -1.04 11.73
N SER A 186 3.17 -0.13 12.60
CA SER A 186 3.26 1.30 12.30
C SER A 186 4.14 1.56 11.06
N LEU A 187 5.24 0.83 10.93
CA LEU A 187 6.15 0.93 9.80
C LEU A 187 5.50 0.47 8.49
N ILE A 188 4.78 -0.66 8.50
CA ILE A 188 4.05 -1.17 7.33
C ILE A 188 2.94 -0.19 6.93
N GLY A 189 2.16 0.32 7.90
CA GLY A 189 1.12 1.31 7.62
C GLY A 189 1.69 2.66 7.13
N THR A 190 2.87 3.06 7.63
CA THR A 190 3.61 4.21 7.10
C THR A 190 4.01 3.99 5.65
N ALA A 191 4.57 2.82 5.33
CA ALA A 191 5.00 2.48 3.98
C ALA A 191 3.85 2.58 2.98
N ASP A 192 2.68 2.06 3.33
CA ASP A 192 1.49 2.12 2.49
C ASP A 192 1.09 3.57 2.19
N LEU A 193 1.01 4.43 3.21
CA LEU A 193 0.63 5.83 3.02
C LEU A 193 1.67 6.60 2.18
N ILE A 194 2.97 6.44 2.48
CA ILE A 194 3.98 7.26 1.81
C ILE A 194 4.28 6.79 0.40
N ALA A 195 4.24 5.48 0.10
CA ALA A 195 4.47 4.95 -1.24
C ALA A 195 3.42 5.48 -2.22
N GLN A 196 2.13 5.29 -1.91
CA GLN A 196 1.06 5.74 -2.79
C GLN A 196 1.07 7.25 -3.03
N MET A 197 1.26 8.06 -1.99
CA MET A 197 1.20 9.53 -2.12
C MET A 197 2.47 10.13 -2.74
N ALA A 198 3.60 9.43 -2.65
CA ALA A 198 4.85 9.82 -3.30
C ALA A 198 4.90 9.45 -4.80
N ASP A 199 3.98 8.61 -5.28
CA ASP A 199 3.92 8.24 -6.69
C ASP A 199 3.82 9.49 -7.56
N ARG A 200 4.68 9.55 -8.59
CA ARG A 200 4.76 10.68 -9.52
C ARG A 200 3.42 10.98 -10.24
N VAL A 201 2.58 9.97 -10.39
CA VAL A 201 1.28 10.05 -11.05
C VAL A 201 0.12 9.82 -10.07
N TYR A 202 0.36 10.07 -8.78
CA TYR A 202 -0.62 9.91 -7.70
C TYR A 202 -1.95 10.60 -8.00
N LEU A 203 -1.90 11.85 -8.46
CA LEU A 203 -3.11 12.65 -8.72
C LEU A 203 -3.93 12.06 -9.86
N GLU A 204 -3.26 11.64 -10.93
CA GLU A 204 -3.92 11.01 -12.06
C GLU A 204 -4.51 9.65 -11.67
N ARG A 205 -3.78 8.85 -10.88
CA ARG A 205 -4.29 7.55 -10.37
C ARG A 205 -5.48 7.73 -9.44
N CYS A 206 -5.48 8.76 -8.59
CA CYS A 206 -6.64 9.10 -7.74
C CYS A 206 -7.85 9.45 -8.59
N ARG A 207 -7.69 10.29 -9.64
CA ARG A 207 -8.78 10.71 -10.52
C ARG A 207 -9.34 9.55 -11.33
N ASP A 208 -8.45 8.74 -11.96
CA ASP A 208 -8.84 7.78 -12.99
C ASP A 208 -9.17 6.40 -12.41
N TYR A 209 -8.50 5.99 -11.33
CA TYR A 209 -8.57 4.62 -10.82
C TYR A 209 -9.16 4.54 -9.41
N LEU A 210 -8.69 5.36 -8.44
CA LEU A 210 -9.17 5.28 -7.08
C LEU A 210 -10.64 5.66 -6.95
N TYR A 211 -11.07 6.70 -7.69
CA TYR A 211 -12.47 7.10 -7.70
C TYR A 211 -13.37 5.98 -8.23
N GLU A 212 -12.97 5.32 -9.32
CA GLU A 212 -13.73 4.19 -9.88
C GLU A 212 -13.84 3.03 -8.89
N GLU A 213 -12.74 2.70 -8.22
CA GLU A 213 -12.74 1.67 -7.16
C GLU A 213 -13.63 2.06 -5.97
N PHE A 214 -13.64 3.33 -5.57
CA PHE A 214 -14.54 3.82 -4.52
C PHE A 214 -16.01 3.78 -4.96
N GLU A 215 -16.30 4.03 -6.21
CA GLU A 215 -17.66 3.92 -6.74
C GLU A 215 -18.11 2.45 -6.74
N LEU A 216 -17.31 1.53 -7.28
CA LEU A 216 -17.56 0.09 -7.28
C LEU A 216 -17.63 -0.51 -5.87
N GLY A 217 -16.80 -0.03 -4.95
CA GLY A 217 -16.75 -0.46 -3.55
C GLY A 217 -17.83 0.16 -2.66
N GLY A 218 -18.64 1.08 -3.19
CA GLY A 218 -19.71 1.74 -2.44
C GLY A 218 -19.21 2.81 -1.45
N LEU A 219 -17.97 3.27 -1.59
CA LEU A 219 -17.41 4.37 -0.77
C LEU A 219 -17.74 5.75 -1.34
N ALA A 220 -17.71 5.91 -2.66
CA ALA A 220 -18.00 7.20 -3.28
C ALA A 220 -19.45 7.64 -3.05
N LYS A 221 -20.38 6.69 -3.13
CA LYS A 221 -21.82 6.91 -2.93
C LYS A 221 -22.40 5.77 -2.10
N ALA A 222 -23.02 6.09 -0.98
CA ALA A 222 -23.66 5.11 -0.10
C ALA A 222 -25.12 5.46 0.15
N LYS A 223 -25.97 4.43 0.24
CA LYS A 223 -27.39 4.61 0.57
C LYS A 223 -27.54 4.62 2.09
N ASN A 224 -28.12 5.67 2.62
CA ASN A 224 -28.46 5.78 4.03
C ASN A 224 -29.64 4.85 4.41
N PRO A 225 -29.83 4.52 5.68
CA PRO A 225 -30.97 3.72 6.15
C PRO A 225 -32.34 4.30 5.80
N ASP A 226 -32.45 5.63 5.69
CA ASP A 226 -33.69 6.34 5.31
C ASP A 226 -33.96 6.34 3.80
N GLY A 227 -33.07 5.72 3.00
CA GLY A 227 -33.18 5.63 1.56
C GLY A 227 -32.54 6.80 0.80
N SER A 228 -32.07 7.86 1.47
CA SER A 228 -31.34 8.95 0.86
C SER A 228 -29.94 8.50 0.42
N MET A 229 -29.34 9.21 -0.56
CA MET A 229 -27.99 8.94 -1.02
C MET A 229 -27.01 9.87 -0.31
N ARG A 230 -26.02 9.29 0.37
CA ARG A 230 -24.84 10.02 0.83
C ARG A 230 -23.80 9.97 -0.27
N VAL A 231 -23.43 11.13 -0.79
CA VAL A 231 -22.35 11.27 -1.77
C VAL A 231 -21.10 11.76 -1.04
N LEU A 232 -20.08 10.95 -1.01
CA LEU A 232 -18.78 11.30 -0.43
C LEU A 232 -17.88 11.92 -1.51
N TYR A 233 -17.92 11.35 -2.70
CA TYR A 233 -17.20 11.84 -3.89
C TYR A 233 -18.11 11.76 -5.10
N ASP A 234 -18.26 12.87 -5.83
CA ASP A 234 -19.08 12.94 -7.06
C ASP A 234 -18.30 12.44 -8.28
N SER A 235 -17.01 12.68 -8.29
CA SER A 235 -16.11 12.36 -9.40
C SER A 235 -14.67 12.25 -8.93
N GLY A 236 -13.77 11.76 -9.80
CA GLY A 236 -12.34 11.78 -9.56
C GLY A 236 -11.79 13.19 -9.34
N TYR A 237 -12.35 14.19 -9.99
CA TYR A 237 -11.99 15.60 -9.75
C TYR A 237 -12.45 16.10 -8.37
N ASP A 238 -13.63 15.67 -7.91
CA ASP A 238 -14.10 16.00 -6.55
C ASP A 238 -13.23 15.31 -5.48
N LEU A 239 -12.80 14.07 -5.74
CA LEU A 239 -11.83 13.39 -4.87
C LEU A 239 -10.53 14.18 -4.78
N LEU A 240 -10.00 14.69 -5.92
CA LEU A 240 -8.80 15.52 -5.91
C LEU A 240 -8.97 16.84 -5.16
N ARG A 241 -10.13 17.51 -5.29
CA ARG A 241 -10.43 18.74 -4.52
C ARG A 241 -10.40 18.50 -3.01
N LYS A 242 -10.75 17.30 -2.56
CA LYS A 242 -10.76 16.90 -1.15
C LYS A 242 -9.42 16.36 -0.66
N THR A 243 -8.52 16.00 -1.56
CA THR A 243 -7.22 15.39 -1.22
C THR A 243 -6.33 16.27 -0.33
N PRO A 244 -6.20 17.61 -0.50
CA PRO A 244 -5.39 18.42 0.41
C PRO A 244 -5.89 18.36 1.86
N LEU A 245 -7.20 18.42 2.06
CA LEU A 245 -7.80 18.31 3.40
C LEU A 245 -7.60 16.89 3.98
N PHE A 246 -7.81 15.85 3.16
CA PHE A 246 -7.55 14.47 3.56
C PHE A 246 -6.09 14.28 4.01
N TYR A 247 -5.14 14.84 3.26
CA TYR A 247 -3.73 14.80 3.64
C TYR A 247 -3.47 15.49 4.98
N ALA A 248 -3.99 16.71 5.17
CA ALA A 248 -3.77 17.49 6.38
C ALA A 248 -4.39 16.83 7.63
N GLU A 249 -5.64 16.38 7.54
CA GLU A 249 -6.44 15.93 8.68
C GLU A 249 -6.28 14.42 8.99
N MET A 250 -6.05 13.62 7.95
CA MET A 250 -6.02 12.16 8.11
C MET A 250 -4.62 11.58 7.96
N VAL A 251 -3.92 11.89 6.87
CA VAL A 251 -2.62 11.26 6.57
C VAL A 251 -1.54 11.76 7.52
N LYS A 252 -1.38 13.08 7.65
CA LYS A 252 -0.39 13.66 8.58
C LYS A 252 -0.63 13.17 10.00
N LYS A 253 -1.86 13.23 10.48
CA LYS A 253 -2.21 12.76 11.82
C LYS A 253 -1.85 11.29 12.01
N ARG A 254 -2.15 10.43 11.02
CA ARG A 254 -1.83 9.01 11.10
C ARG A 254 -0.32 8.77 11.12
N LEU A 255 0.44 9.49 10.29
CA LEU A 255 1.91 9.40 10.26
C LEU A 255 2.56 9.90 11.56
N THR A 256 2.05 10.97 12.17
CA THR A 256 2.63 11.58 13.38
C THR A 256 2.10 10.92 14.66
N GLU A 257 0.78 10.94 14.88
CA GLU A 257 0.18 10.50 16.14
C GLU A 257 0.06 8.97 16.24
N ASP A 258 -0.48 8.30 15.20
CA ASP A 258 -0.73 6.86 15.26
C ASP A 258 0.54 6.04 15.04
N PHE A 259 1.43 6.48 14.14
CA PHE A 259 2.63 5.76 13.74
C PHE A 259 3.92 6.32 14.31
N GLY A 260 3.87 7.46 15.05
CA GLY A 260 5.00 8.00 15.79
C GLY A 260 6.17 8.44 14.91
N GLU A 261 5.88 9.00 13.74
CA GLU A 261 6.86 9.57 12.80
C GLU A 261 7.94 8.57 12.35
N ILE A 262 7.61 7.26 12.34
CA ILE A 262 8.57 6.19 12.03
C ILE A 262 9.16 6.32 10.60
N TYR A 263 8.61 7.20 9.76
CA TYR A 263 9.16 7.54 8.44
C TYR A 263 10.56 8.15 8.51
N HIS A 264 10.99 8.70 9.64
CA HIS A 264 12.37 9.16 9.86
C HIS A 264 13.40 8.01 9.76
N SER A 265 12.96 6.77 9.88
CA SER A 265 13.80 5.60 9.61
C SER A 265 14.35 5.54 8.16
N LEU A 266 13.82 6.32 7.23
CA LEU A 266 14.35 6.41 5.87
C LEU A 266 15.63 7.26 5.77
N GLU A 267 15.80 8.25 6.64
CA GLU A 267 16.86 9.26 6.55
C GLU A 267 18.28 8.68 6.48
N PRO A 268 18.64 7.65 7.27
CA PRO A 268 19.97 7.04 7.18
C PRO A 268 20.32 6.49 5.79
N LEU A 269 19.33 6.01 5.06
CA LEU A 269 19.54 5.45 3.72
C LEU A 269 19.70 6.53 2.63
N PHE A 270 19.30 7.76 2.92
CA PHE A 270 19.23 8.86 1.94
C PHE A 270 20.01 10.10 2.39
N GLY A 271 21.04 9.92 3.24
CA GLY A 271 21.92 11.01 3.64
C GLY A 271 21.26 12.08 4.50
N GLY A 272 20.24 11.72 5.26
CA GLY A 272 19.47 12.64 6.13
C GLY A 272 18.22 13.23 5.46
N GLU A 273 17.92 12.84 4.21
CA GLU A 273 16.72 13.28 3.49
C GLU A 273 15.65 12.18 3.47
N ASN A 274 14.40 12.58 3.23
CA ASN A 274 13.29 11.64 3.02
C ASN A 274 12.66 11.88 1.65
N PRO A 275 13.05 11.10 0.61
CA PRO A 275 12.56 11.30 -0.75
C PRO A 275 11.06 11.07 -0.91
N TYR A 276 10.45 10.24 -0.06
CA TYR A 276 9.00 10.03 -0.07
C TYR A 276 8.26 11.28 0.40
N LEU A 277 8.62 11.85 1.55
CA LEU A 277 7.99 13.06 2.05
C LEU A 277 8.16 14.24 1.08
N GLN A 278 9.37 14.41 0.52
CA GLN A 278 9.62 15.44 -0.50
C GLN A 278 8.74 15.24 -1.76
N ALA A 279 8.49 13.99 -2.17
CA ALA A 279 7.61 13.71 -3.30
C ALA A 279 6.15 13.98 -2.98
N ILE A 280 5.69 13.63 -1.76
CA ILE A 280 4.35 13.92 -1.27
C ILE A 280 4.11 15.43 -1.24
N GLU A 281 5.02 16.20 -0.64
CA GLU A 281 4.94 17.65 -0.57
C GLU A 281 4.80 18.25 -1.97
N ARG A 282 5.67 17.86 -2.91
CA ARG A 282 5.57 18.31 -4.31
C ARG A 282 4.24 17.96 -4.97
N ASN A 283 3.67 16.79 -4.69
CA ASN A 283 2.37 16.40 -5.26
C ASN A 283 1.23 17.24 -4.66
N ILE A 284 1.26 17.48 -3.35
CA ILE A 284 0.22 18.29 -2.66
C ILE A 284 0.33 19.77 -3.03
N GLU A 285 1.53 20.35 -3.04
CA GLU A 285 1.76 21.73 -3.47
C GLU A 285 1.31 21.94 -4.94
N TYR A 286 1.64 21.00 -5.82
CA TYR A 286 1.19 21.05 -7.20
C TYR A 286 -0.33 21.00 -7.31
N LEU A 287 -0.97 20.08 -6.56
CA LEU A 287 -2.43 19.99 -6.52
C LEU A 287 -3.06 21.30 -6.02
N GLN A 288 -2.55 21.85 -4.91
CA GLN A 288 -3.06 23.11 -4.36
C GLN A 288 -2.96 24.24 -5.39
N LYS A 289 -1.82 24.37 -6.04
CA LYS A 289 -1.62 25.39 -7.09
C LYS A 289 -2.61 25.27 -8.23
N ILE A 290 -2.85 24.06 -8.77
CA ILE A 290 -3.81 23.90 -9.88
C ILE A 290 -5.27 24.06 -9.45
N LEU A 291 -5.58 23.87 -8.16
CA LEU A 291 -6.88 24.17 -7.59
C LEU A 291 -7.08 25.68 -7.45
N ASP A 292 -6.10 26.41 -6.93
CA ASP A 292 -6.15 27.86 -6.77
C ASP A 292 -6.24 28.59 -8.12
N ASP A 293 -5.57 28.05 -9.15
CA ASP A 293 -5.59 28.58 -10.53
C ASP A 293 -6.85 28.16 -11.31
N ASP A 294 -7.76 27.36 -10.74
CA ASP A 294 -8.93 26.71 -11.40
C ASP A 294 -8.55 25.91 -12.68
N ARG A 295 -7.37 25.30 -12.68
CA ARG A 295 -6.80 24.59 -13.84
C ARG A 295 -6.73 23.09 -13.66
N LEU A 296 -7.52 22.52 -12.74
CA LEU A 296 -7.45 21.10 -12.38
C LEU A 296 -7.64 20.15 -13.60
N THR A 297 -8.56 20.51 -14.52
CA THR A 297 -8.85 19.68 -15.69
C THR A 297 -7.77 19.75 -16.79
N GLU A 298 -6.98 20.83 -16.82
CA GLU A 298 -6.01 21.09 -17.90
C GLU A 298 -4.59 20.72 -17.51
N SER A 299 -4.27 20.75 -16.22
CA SER A 299 -2.89 20.72 -15.71
C SER A 299 -2.40 19.36 -15.25
N LEU A 300 -3.24 18.32 -15.21
CA LEU A 300 -2.79 16.98 -14.90
C LEU A 300 -1.98 16.40 -16.05
N ARG A 301 -0.95 15.60 -15.71
CA ARG A 301 0.05 15.09 -16.68
C ARG A 301 -0.55 14.12 -17.69
N ARG A 302 -1.68 13.48 -17.38
CA ARG A 302 -2.46 12.60 -18.27
C ARG A 302 -3.87 13.16 -18.43
N GLN A 303 -4.44 12.94 -19.63
CA GLN A 303 -5.87 13.17 -19.81
C GLN A 303 -6.65 12.04 -19.13
N ALA A 304 -7.86 12.33 -18.64
CA ALA A 304 -8.75 11.32 -18.09
C ALA A 304 -8.95 10.21 -19.14
N VAL A 305 -8.83 8.97 -18.71
CA VAL A 305 -9.17 7.83 -19.55
C VAL A 305 -10.70 7.89 -19.77
N THR A 306 -11.12 8.26 -20.96
CA THR A 306 -12.53 8.13 -21.37
C THR A 306 -12.80 6.64 -21.52
N THR A 307 -13.31 6.00 -20.48
CA THR A 307 -13.94 4.70 -20.63
C THR A 307 -15.14 4.88 -21.56
N SER A 308 -14.96 4.57 -22.85
CA SER A 308 -16.08 4.35 -23.74
C SER A 308 -16.89 3.20 -23.12
N LYS A 309 -18.01 3.53 -22.49
CA LYS A 309 -19.04 2.55 -22.15
C LYS A 309 -19.41 1.86 -23.45
N GLN A 310 -18.86 0.68 -23.69
CA GLN A 310 -19.44 -0.22 -24.68
C GLN A 310 -20.80 -0.63 -24.16
N ALA A 311 -21.81 -0.20 -24.89
CA ALA A 311 -23.20 -0.54 -24.70
C ALA A 311 -23.47 -2.03 -24.86
#